data_f150b24a762937d11661468c6d115a38
#
_entry.id   f150b24a762937d11661468c6d115a38
#
_cell.length_a   1.000
_cell.length_b   1.000
_cell.length_c   1.000
_cell.angle_alpha   90.00
_cell.angle_beta   90.00
_cell.angle_gamma   90.00
#
_symmetry.space_group_name_H-M   'P 1'
#
loop_
_entity.id
_entity.type
_entity.pdbx_description
1 polymer ?
#
loop_
_entity_poly.entity_id
_entity_poly.type
_entity_poly.pdbx_seq_one_letter_code
_entity_poly.pdbx_strand_id
1 'polypeptide(L)'
;MKYRDLQIQTQREAPNNARTQGFAFLVRAGYLTRENVPTQLGEYALAHLREMSEDSAFLSHLSLPTMGNDGEIFFPLESGNIEVAHCPSCKYTERLELARFRKLALPHEQQLPLEKVSTPDCNTIESLANFLDIPKEKTAKALMYTRVSDGKFIFVVVRGDMQMSEAKLKAQVGDVRAAKAGEIVSAGAAAGYASAIGLKDALIVVDDLIPQSENLVAGANESGYHLKSTNYGRDYSAAIVADLIQATEGDACIHCGHLLSVLSVIRLAGGAEYDFENMLLALAETHHDDKGPTFPHAAAPFDVYLMHVPGKDAHSADTRSKAEDIYSTLQNAGIAVLFDDRAERAGVKFNDADLIGLPIRVTVGEKGLKEGMVELKSRKDNENRLVEFHKVSEEVRSHLK
;
A
#
# COMPACT_ATOMS: atom_id res chain seq x y z
N MET A 1 8.75 31.34 5.50
CA MET A 1 7.62 31.44 4.54
C MET A 1 6.49 32.26 5.16
N LYS A 2 5.86 33.18 4.42
CA LYS A 2 4.66 33.89 4.89
C LYS A 2 3.41 33.18 4.38
N TYR A 3 2.34 33.16 5.19
CA TYR A 3 1.11 32.43 4.84
C TYR A 3 0.46 32.94 3.55
N ARG A 4 0.48 34.26 3.31
CA ARG A 4 -0.07 34.87 2.08
C ARG A 4 0.63 34.39 0.81
N ASP A 5 1.90 34.01 0.92
CA ASP A 5 2.69 33.57 -0.23
C ASP A 5 2.36 32.13 -0.63
N LEU A 6 1.76 31.33 0.26
CA LEU A 6 1.37 29.95 -0.01
C LEU A 6 0.13 29.81 -0.90
N GLN A 7 -0.67 30.87 -1.05
CA GLN A 7 -1.91 30.85 -1.84
C GLN A 7 -2.84 29.65 -1.54
N ILE A 8 -2.83 29.15 -0.31
CA ILE A 8 -3.67 28.05 0.16
C ILE A 8 -4.93 28.58 0.84
N GLN A 9 -5.96 27.75 0.86
CA GLN A 9 -7.18 28.02 1.61
C GLN A 9 -7.56 26.80 2.44
N THR A 10 -7.60 26.96 3.76
CA THR A 10 -8.13 25.94 4.66
C THR A 10 -9.65 25.81 4.49
N GLN A 11 -10.19 24.61 4.70
CA GLN A 11 -11.61 24.32 4.54
C GLN A 11 -12.20 23.81 5.86
N ARG A 12 -13.45 24.20 6.18
CA ARG A 12 -14.13 23.76 7.39
C ARG A 12 -14.63 22.34 7.27
N GLU A 13 -15.09 21.95 6.10
CA GLU A 13 -15.74 20.67 5.84
C GLU A 13 -14.83 19.76 5.02
N ALA A 14 -14.93 18.46 5.28
CA ALA A 14 -14.25 17.45 4.47
C ALA A 14 -14.86 17.37 3.07
N PRO A 15 -14.08 17.05 2.04
CA PRO A 15 -14.62 16.82 0.71
C PRO A 15 -15.50 15.56 0.70
N ASN A 16 -16.61 15.59 -0.06
CA ASN A 16 -17.56 14.47 -0.14
C ASN A 16 -16.95 13.19 -0.73
N ASN A 17 -15.84 13.29 -1.44
CA ASN A 17 -15.10 12.16 -2.01
C ASN A 17 -14.00 11.61 -1.09
N ALA A 18 -13.85 12.14 0.13
CA ALA A 18 -12.87 11.62 1.07
C ALA A 18 -13.22 10.18 1.48
N ARG A 19 -12.32 9.25 1.15
CA ARG A 19 -12.46 7.84 1.53
C ARG A 19 -11.80 7.54 2.86
N THR A 20 -10.91 8.43 3.34
CA THR A 20 -10.15 8.27 4.57
C THR A 20 -10.10 9.59 5.34
N GLN A 21 -9.83 9.50 6.64
CA GLN A 21 -9.76 10.67 7.51
C GLN A 21 -8.51 11.52 7.23
N GLY A 22 -7.36 10.88 7.00
CA GLY A 22 -6.12 11.57 6.66
C GLY A 22 -6.25 12.36 5.36
N PHE A 23 -6.83 11.78 4.30
CA PHE A 23 -7.10 12.51 3.07
C PHE A 23 -8.03 13.73 3.32
N ALA A 24 -9.08 13.55 4.12
CA ALA A 24 -9.97 14.63 4.49
C ALA A 24 -9.23 15.77 5.20
N PHE A 25 -8.31 15.46 6.12
CA PHE A 25 -7.49 16.44 6.81
C PHE A 25 -6.49 17.12 5.87
N LEU A 26 -5.83 16.39 4.98
CA LEU A 26 -4.89 16.98 4.02
C LEU A 26 -5.58 18.00 3.09
N VAL A 27 -6.78 17.70 2.62
CA VAL A 27 -7.56 18.64 1.81
C VAL A 27 -8.01 19.85 2.65
N ARG A 28 -8.55 19.62 3.84
CA ARG A 28 -9.01 20.70 4.72
C ARG A 28 -7.88 21.64 5.14
N ALA A 29 -6.70 21.09 5.43
CA ALA A 29 -5.51 21.85 5.81
C ALA A 29 -4.84 22.57 4.63
N GLY A 30 -5.22 22.25 3.40
CA GLY A 30 -4.65 22.86 2.20
C GLY A 30 -3.34 22.23 1.74
N TYR A 31 -3.04 20.98 2.11
CA TYR A 31 -1.93 20.22 1.54
C TYR A 31 -2.26 19.65 0.17
N LEU A 32 -3.50 19.19 0.00
CA LEU A 32 -4.00 18.62 -1.26
C LEU A 32 -5.24 19.36 -1.75
N THR A 33 -5.46 19.31 -3.05
CA THR A 33 -6.76 19.65 -3.66
C THR A 33 -7.74 18.48 -3.50
N ARG A 34 -9.02 18.69 -3.83
CA ARG A 34 -10.04 17.62 -3.84
C ARG A 34 -9.77 16.54 -4.88
N GLU A 35 -9.01 16.86 -5.90
CA GLU A 35 -8.57 15.97 -6.98
C GLU A 35 -7.27 15.22 -6.63
N ASN A 36 -6.84 15.27 -5.37
CA ASN A 36 -5.61 14.64 -4.86
C ASN A 36 -4.32 15.19 -5.52
N VAL A 37 -4.30 16.49 -5.83
CA VAL A 37 -3.10 17.14 -6.37
C VAL A 37 -2.46 17.97 -5.25
N PRO A 38 -1.13 17.87 -5.03
CA PRO A 38 -0.43 18.69 -4.05
C PRO A 38 -0.60 20.19 -4.34
N THR A 39 -0.91 20.94 -3.30
CA THR A 39 -0.87 22.41 -3.31
C THR A 39 0.57 22.87 -3.07
N GLN A 40 0.80 24.18 -3.01
CA GLN A 40 2.11 24.70 -2.63
C GLN A 40 2.55 24.24 -1.23
N LEU A 41 1.65 24.15 -0.24
CA LEU A 41 1.95 23.58 1.08
C LEU A 41 2.26 22.09 0.99
N GLY A 42 1.50 21.37 0.17
CA GLY A 42 1.78 19.95 -0.12
C GLY A 42 3.16 19.74 -0.74
N GLU A 43 3.54 20.56 -1.71
CA GLU A 43 4.87 20.48 -2.33
C GLU A 43 6.00 20.75 -1.31
N TYR A 44 5.81 21.69 -0.36
CA TYR A 44 6.77 21.89 0.73
C TYR A 44 6.87 20.64 1.62
N ALA A 45 5.75 19.99 1.94
CA ALA A 45 5.76 18.76 2.72
C ALA A 45 6.49 17.62 1.98
N LEU A 46 6.18 17.42 0.69
CA LEU A 46 6.86 16.41 -0.13
C LEU A 46 8.35 16.70 -0.32
N ALA A 47 8.74 17.97 -0.49
CA ALA A 47 10.14 18.36 -0.58
C ALA A 47 10.89 18.07 0.73
N HIS A 48 10.29 18.38 1.88
CA HIS A 48 10.86 18.08 3.19
C HIS A 48 11.02 16.58 3.41
N LEU A 49 10.03 15.76 3.07
CA LEU A 49 10.12 14.30 3.15
C LEU A 49 11.25 13.75 2.27
N ARG A 50 11.45 14.30 1.06
CA ARG A 50 12.56 13.93 0.18
C ARG A 50 13.92 14.25 0.80
N GLU A 51 14.08 15.44 1.39
CA GLU A 51 15.30 15.84 2.09
C GLU A 51 15.58 14.92 3.29
N MET A 52 14.57 14.66 4.11
CA MET A 52 14.70 13.78 5.28
C MET A 52 14.99 12.32 4.90
N SER A 53 14.60 11.87 3.71
CA SER A 53 14.81 10.49 3.25
C SER A 53 16.26 10.13 2.96
N GLU A 54 17.17 11.10 2.96
CA GLU A 54 18.63 10.87 2.90
C GLU A 54 19.17 10.26 4.20
N ASP A 55 18.43 10.40 5.32
CA ASP A 55 18.76 9.74 6.59
C ASP A 55 18.36 8.27 6.57
N SER A 56 19.27 7.38 6.89
CA SER A 56 19.01 5.93 6.99
C SER A 56 17.95 5.55 8.04
N ALA A 57 17.72 6.41 9.04
CA ALA A 57 16.70 6.24 10.07
C ALA A 57 15.35 6.89 9.71
N PHE A 58 15.20 7.46 8.53
CA PHE A 58 14.03 8.23 8.08
C PHE A 58 12.70 7.59 8.43
N LEU A 59 12.47 6.35 7.99
CA LEU A 59 11.19 5.66 8.24
C LEU A 59 10.88 5.49 9.73
N SER A 60 11.90 5.27 10.56
CA SER A 60 11.71 5.14 12.01
C SER A 60 11.30 6.47 12.67
N HIS A 61 11.78 7.59 12.14
CA HIS A 61 11.42 8.93 12.62
C HIS A 61 9.97 9.31 12.28
N LEU A 62 9.38 8.68 11.24
CA LEU A 62 7.98 8.90 10.87
C LEU A 62 6.98 8.21 11.80
N SER A 63 7.42 7.21 12.58
CA SER A 63 6.58 6.44 13.52
C SER A 63 5.29 5.90 12.88
N LEU A 64 5.40 5.38 11.65
CA LEU A 64 4.28 4.78 10.92
C LEU A 64 4.15 3.29 11.22
N PRO A 65 2.93 2.75 11.35
CA PRO A 65 2.70 1.30 11.42
C PRO A 65 2.94 0.68 10.04
N THR A 66 4.18 0.30 9.77
CA THR A 66 4.58 -0.28 8.49
C THR A 66 4.65 -1.80 8.53
N MET A 67 4.47 -2.42 7.39
CA MET A 67 4.70 -3.85 7.14
C MET A 67 5.40 -4.03 5.80
N GLY A 68 6.04 -5.17 5.58
CA GLY A 68 6.72 -5.45 4.31
C GLY A 68 7.90 -6.38 4.47
N ASN A 69 8.77 -6.34 3.48
CA ASN A 69 10.01 -7.12 3.41
C ASN A 69 11.16 -6.21 2.95
N ASP A 70 12.33 -6.79 2.66
CA ASP A 70 13.51 -6.04 2.19
C ASP A 70 13.29 -5.37 0.82
N GLY A 71 12.24 -5.74 0.09
CA GLY A 71 11.94 -5.21 -1.25
C GLY A 71 10.87 -4.12 -1.26
N GLU A 72 9.84 -4.23 -0.43
CA GLU A 72 8.72 -3.29 -0.41
C GLU A 72 8.23 -3.01 1.02
N ILE A 73 7.87 -1.77 1.28
CA ILE A 73 7.28 -1.32 2.54
C ILE A 73 5.87 -0.79 2.27
N PHE A 74 4.93 -1.28 3.05
CA PHE A 74 3.52 -0.96 2.93
C PHE A 74 2.97 -0.31 4.20
N PHE A 75 1.92 0.45 4.02
CA PHE A 75 1.08 1.00 5.08
C PHE A 75 -0.33 0.41 4.97
N PRO A 76 -0.90 -0.16 6.05
CA PRO A 76 -2.25 -0.72 6.03
C PRO A 76 -3.28 0.40 5.87
N LEU A 77 -4.13 0.29 4.84
CA LEU A 77 -5.16 1.26 4.54
C LEU A 77 -6.32 0.54 3.84
N GLU A 78 -7.53 0.59 4.41
CA GLU A 78 -8.70 -0.11 3.85
C GLU A 78 -9.03 0.30 2.41
N SER A 79 -8.77 1.55 2.05
CA SER A 79 -8.93 2.07 0.68
C SER A 79 -7.69 1.87 -0.21
N GLY A 80 -6.70 1.12 0.26
CA GLY A 80 -5.47 0.81 -0.47
C GLY A 80 -5.74 0.03 -1.75
N ASN A 81 -4.87 0.18 -2.72
CA ASN A 81 -5.00 -0.40 -4.06
C ASN A 81 -4.13 -1.65 -4.27
N ILE A 82 -3.43 -2.09 -3.26
CA ILE A 82 -2.58 -3.29 -3.27
C ILE A 82 -3.12 -4.24 -2.20
N GLU A 83 -3.22 -5.53 -2.54
CA GLU A 83 -3.50 -6.58 -1.58
C GLU A 83 -2.20 -7.30 -1.21
N VAL A 84 -2.02 -7.56 0.08
CA VAL A 84 -0.90 -8.31 0.62
C VAL A 84 -1.38 -9.48 1.48
N ALA A 85 -0.65 -10.59 1.43
CA ALA A 85 -0.76 -11.64 2.43
C ALA A 85 0.15 -11.28 3.60
N HIS A 86 -0.40 -11.19 4.80
CA HIS A 86 0.32 -10.84 6.02
C HIS A 86 0.19 -11.93 7.09
N CYS A 87 1.30 -12.30 7.69
CA CYS A 87 1.29 -13.18 8.86
C CYS A 87 1.42 -12.37 10.16
N PRO A 88 0.39 -12.30 11.00
CA PRO A 88 0.45 -11.51 12.24
C PRO A 88 1.49 -12.05 13.25
N SER A 89 1.89 -13.32 13.14
CA SER A 89 2.83 -13.97 14.05
C SER A 89 4.30 -13.69 13.70
N CYS A 90 4.73 -13.99 12.47
CA CYS A 90 6.14 -13.84 12.08
C CYS A 90 6.39 -12.58 11.23
N LYS A 91 5.36 -11.78 10.99
CA LYS A 91 5.40 -10.53 10.18
C LYS A 91 5.75 -10.74 8.71
N TYR A 92 5.76 -11.98 8.21
CA TYR A 92 5.84 -12.22 6.77
C TYR A 92 4.77 -11.39 6.05
N THR A 93 5.19 -10.61 5.06
CA THR A 93 4.29 -9.79 4.25
C THR A 93 4.78 -9.85 2.81
N GLU A 94 3.88 -10.12 1.88
CA GLU A 94 4.19 -10.17 0.46
C GLU A 94 2.94 -9.80 -0.33
N ARG A 95 3.09 -9.24 -1.54
CA ARG A 95 1.97 -9.02 -2.45
C ARG A 95 1.18 -10.32 -2.61
N LEU A 96 -0.13 -10.26 -2.50
CA LEU A 96 -1.00 -11.44 -2.52
C LEU A 96 -0.74 -12.33 -3.72
N GLU A 97 -0.53 -11.72 -4.87
CA GLU A 97 -0.24 -12.40 -6.14
C GLU A 97 1.11 -13.14 -6.18
N LEU A 98 2.07 -12.78 -5.31
CA LEU A 98 3.40 -13.37 -5.22
C LEU A 98 3.60 -14.18 -3.93
N ALA A 99 2.71 -14.01 -2.95
CA ALA A 99 2.83 -14.61 -1.64
C ALA A 99 2.90 -16.13 -1.68
N ARG A 100 3.79 -16.69 -0.85
CA ARG A 100 3.95 -18.13 -0.68
C ARG A 100 3.29 -18.59 0.60
N PHE A 101 2.72 -19.79 0.56
CA PHE A 101 2.07 -20.42 1.69
C PHE A 101 2.33 -21.93 1.74
N ARG A 102 2.02 -22.58 2.84
CA ARG A 102 2.14 -24.03 2.97
C ARG A 102 0.98 -24.72 2.28
N LYS A 103 1.25 -25.29 1.11
CA LYS A 103 0.28 -26.10 0.37
C LYS A 103 0.18 -27.50 0.99
N LEU A 104 -1.02 -28.04 1.06
CA LEU A 104 -1.24 -29.40 1.54
C LEU A 104 -1.22 -30.37 0.36
N ALA A 105 -0.22 -31.26 0.35
CA ALA A 105 -0.19 -32.40 -0.57
C ALA A 105 -1.29 -33.40 -0.22
N LEU A 106 -1.81 -34.09 -1.23
CA LEU A 106 -2.70 -35.22 -1.01
C LEU A 106 -1.92 -36.42 -0.45
N PRO A 107 -2.58 -37.31 0.30
CA PRO A 107 -1.97 -38.57 0.71
C PRO A 107 -1.45 -39.34 -0.50
N HIS A 108 -0.30 -39.98 -0.33
CA HIS A 108 0.26 -40.84 -1.38
C HIS A 108 -0.65 -42.02 -1.69
N GLU A 109 -0.88 -42.28 -2.99
CA GLU A 109 -1.72 -43.37 -3.48
C GLU A 109 -0.96 -44.19 -4.52
N GLN A 110 -1.36 -45.47 -4.66
CA GLN A 110 -0.86 -46.29 -5.75
C GLN A 110 -1.39 -45.73 -7.09
N GLN A 111 -0.51 -45.55 -8.06
CA GLN A 111 -0.91 -45.10 -9.41
C GLN A 111 -1.79 -46.14 -10.06
N LEU A 112 -2.98 -45.71 -10.47
CA LEU A 112 -3.97 -46.49 -11.21
C LEU A 112 -3.75 -46.37 -12.72
N PRO A 113 -4.20 -47.36 -13.51
CA PRO A 113 -4.17 -47.23 -14.99
C PRO A 113 -4.93 -46.02 -15.50
N LEU A 114 -4.41 -45.43 -16.56
CA LEU A 114 -5.08 -44.32 -17.27
C LEU A 114 -6.38 -44.81 -17.89
N GLU A 115 -7.48 -44.13 -17.63
CA GLU A 115 -8.82 -44.47 -18.16
C GLU A 115 -9.48 -43.27 -18.80
N LYS A 116 -9.96 -43.39 -20.02
CA LYS A 116 -10.77 -42.36 -20.71
C LYS A 116 -12.25 -42.59 -20.40
N VAL A 117 -12.92 -41.55 -19.87
CA VAL A 117 -14.33 -41.59 -19.47
C VAL A 117 -15.13 -40.52 -20.18
N SER A 118 -16.40 -40.86 -20.50
CA SER A 118 -17.34 -39.88 -21.06
C SER A 118 -17.87 -38.98 -19.95
N THR A 119 -17.79 -37.67 -20.15
CA THR A 119 -18.18 -36.62 -19.23
C THR A 119 -18.84 -35.47 -20.00
N PRO A 120 -20.02 -35.70 -20.59
CA PRO A 120 -20.70 -34.72 -21.41
C PRO A 120 -20.99 -33.46 -20.58
N ASP A 121 -20.82 -32.28 -21.19
CA ASP A 121 -21.07 -30.95 -20.60
C ASP A 121 -20.25 -30.60 -19.33
N CYS A 122 -19.26 -31.42 -18.99
CA CYS A 122 -18.37 -31.18 -17.83
C CYS A 122 -17.13 -30.35 -18.25
N ASN A 123 -17.31 -29.08 -18.57
CA ASN A 123 -16.23 -28.17 -19.02
C ASN A 123 -15.65 -27.27 -17.90
N THR A 124 -16.09 -27.45 -16.68
CA THR A 124 -15.56 -26.78 -15.49
C THR A 124 -15.13 -27.80 -14.45
N ILE A 125 -14.20 -27.40 -13.55
CA ILE A 125 -13.77 -28.25 -12.43
C ILE A 125 -14.95 -28.67 -11.56
N GLU A 126 -15.87 -27.75 -11.31
CA GLU A 126 -17.05 -28.01 -10.46
C GLU A 126 -18.00 -29.00 -11.11
N SER A 127 -18.36 -28.83 -12.39
CA SER A 127 -19.23 -29.79 -13.10
C SER A 127 -18.58 -31.17 -13.21
N LEU A 128 -17.27 -31.23 -13.44
CA LEU A 128 -16.51 -32.49 -13.52
C LEU A 128 -16.46 -33.21 -12.15
N ALA A 129 -16.13 -32.49 -11.10
CA ALA A 129 -16.05 -33.06 -9.76
C ALA A 129 -17.42 -33.61 -9.30
N ASN A 130 -18.49 -32.85 -9.52
CA ASN A 130 -19.86 -33.28 -9.21
C ASN A 130 -20.29 -34.49 -10.05
N PHE A 131 -20.00 -34.51 -11.37
CA PHE A 131 -20.37 -35.61 -12.27
C PHE A 131 -19.69 -36.92 -11.91
N LEU A 132 -18.41 -36.86 -11.50
CA LEU A 132 -17.63 -38.04 -11.14
C LEU A 132 -17.70 -38.40 -9.65
N ASP A 133 -18.40 -37.61 -8.83
CA ASP A 133 -18.49 -37.76 -7.37
C ASP A 133 -17.09 -37.82 -6.71
N ILE A 134 -16.24 -36.84 -7.06
CA ILE A 134 -14.87 -36.73 -6.52
C ILE A 134 -14.64 -35.31 -5.98
N PRO A 135 -13.73 -35.13 -5.02
CA PRO A 135 -13.35 -33.81 -4.54
C PRO A 135 -12.56 -33.04 -5.63
N LYS A 136 -12.65 -31.69 -5.61
CA LYS A 136 -11.95 -30.82 -6.60
C LYS A 136 -10.44 -31.03 -6.59
N GLU A 137 -9.87 -31.38 -5.44
CA GLU A 137 -8.43 -31.68 -5.26
C GLU A 137 -7.96 -32.88 -6.11
N LYS A 138 -8.88 -33.75 -6.51
CA LYS A 138 -8.60 -34.90 -7.41
C LYS A 138 -8.70 -34.54 -8.89
N THR A 139 -8.81 -33.27 -9.23
CA THR A 139 -8.84 -32.81 -10.62
C THR A 139 -7.62 -31.96 -10.96
N ALA A 140 -7.22 -31.97 -12.22
CA ALA A 140 -6.18 -31.10 -12.77
C ALA A 140 -6.82 -30.02 -13.64
N LYS A 141 -6.61 -28.77 -13.28
CA LYS A 141 -7.10 -27.59 -14.02
C LYS A 141 -6.06 -27.16 -15.04
N ALA A 142 -6.47 -27.12 -16.30
CA ALA A 142 -5.65 -26.65 -17.41
C ALA A 142 -5.91 -25.17 -17.70
N LEU A 143 -4.84 -24.39 -17.86
CA LEU A 143 -4.88 -22.98 -18.25
C LEU A 143 -3.95 -22.79 -19.45
N MET A 144 -4.36 -22.00 -20.43
CA MET A 144 -3.67 -21.90 -21.70
C MET A 144 -3.36 -20.44 -22.03
N TYR A 145 -2.09 -20.17 -22.24
CA TYR A 145 -1.55 -18.85 -22.54
C TYR A 145 -0.66 -18.88 -23.78
N THR A 146 -0.38 -17.71 -24.31
CA THR A 146 0.63 -17.49 -25.33
C THR A 146 1.63 -16.47 -24.81
N ARG A 147 2.92 -16.80 -24.83
CA ARG A 147 3.98 -15.88 -24.45
C ARG A 147 4.07 -14.74 -25.45
N VAL A 148 4.14 -13.51 -24.93
CA VAL A 148 4.06 -12.31 -25.79
C VAL A 148 5.31 -12.14 -26.64
N SER A 149 6.49 -12.50 -26.13
CA SER A 149 7.78 -12.25 -26.77
C SER A 149 8.02 -13.05 -28.06
N ASP A 150 7.54 -14.29 -28.14
CA ASP A 150 7.84 -15.22 -29.23
C ASP A 150 6.64 -16.04 -29.74
N GLY A 151 5.45 -15.82 -29.17
CA GLY A 151 4.25 -16.55 -29.53
C GLY A 151 4.20 -18.01 -29.07
N LYS A 152 5.11 -18.45 -28.18
CA LYS A 152 5.13 -19.82 -27.66
C LYS A 152 3.85 -20.14 -26.91
N PHE A 153 3.21 -21.27 -27.24
CA PHE A 153 2.05 -21.75 -26.49
C PHE A 153 2.48 -22.30 -25.13
N ILE A 154 1.87 -21.78 -24.05
CA ILE A 154 2.13 -22.16 -22.67
C ILE A 154 0.92 -22.93 -22.14
N PHE A 155 1.15 -24.16 -21.71
CA PHE A 155 0.13 -25.00 -21.10
C PHE A 155 0.41 -25.16 -19.61
N VAL A 156 -0.47 -24.63 -18.78
CA VAL A 156 -0.30 -24.61 -17.31
C VAL A 156 -1.21 -25.65 -16.69
N VAL A 157 -0.69 -26.46 -15.75
CA VAL A 157 -1.48 -27.40 -14.96
C VAL A 157 -1.36 -27.04 -13.48
N VAL A 158 -2.51 -26.86 -12.85
CA VAL A 158 -2.62 -26.68 -11.39
C VAL A 158 -3.66 -27.64 -10.83
N ARG A 159 -3.65 -27.89 -9.54
CA ARG A 159 -4.68 -28.69 -8.88
C ARG A 159 -6.03 -27.98 -8.93
N GLY A 160 -7.12 -28.68 -9.14
CA GLY A 160 -8.42 -28.10 -9.50
C GLY A 160 -9.09 -27.28 -8.39
N ASP A 161 -8.75 -27.51 -7.13
CA ASP A 161 -9.22 -26.73 -5.98
C ASP A 161 -8.51 -25.37 -5.84
N MET A 162 -7.42 -25.15 -6.61
CA MET A 162 -6.56 -23.98 -6.43
C MET A 162 -6.69 -22.96 -7.54
N GLN A 163 -6.33 -21.71 -7.20
CA GLN A 163 -6.32 -20.59 -8.15
C GLN A 163 -4.88 -20.24 -8.53
N MET A 164 -4.60 -20.19 -9.82
CA MET A 164 -3.28 -19.79 -10.31
C MET A 164 -3.08 -18.27 -10.21
N SER A 165 -1.86 -17.85 -9.83
CA SER A 165 -1.38 -16.48 -9.94
C SER A 165 -0.71 -16.25 -11.31
N GLU A 166 -1.24 -15.32 -12.09
CA GLU A 166 -0.62 -14.92 -13.35
C GLU A 166 0.74 -14.24 -13.13
N ALA A 167 0.91 -13.52 -12.03
CA ALA A 167 2.19 -12.89 -11.65
C ALA A 167 3.29 -13.95 -11.44
N LYS A 168 2.99 -15.03 -10.70
CA LYS A 168 3.92 -16.15 -10.53
C LYS A 168 4.23 -16.85 -11.85
N LEU A 169 3.24 -17.04 -12.73
CA LEU A 169 3.48 -17.58 -14.05
C LEU A 169 4.39 -16.69 -14.88
N LYS A 170 4.14 -15.37 -14.92
CA LYS A 170 4.97 -14.39 -15.63
C LYS A 170 6.42 -14.38 -15.14
N ALA A 171 6.64 -14.56 -13.86
CA ALA A 171 7.98 -14.69 -13.29
C ALA A 171 8.77 -15.90 -13.84
N GLN A 172 8.07 -16.96 -14.30
CA GLN A 172 8.70 -18.17 -14.84
C GLN A 172 8.92 -18.11 -16.37
N VAL A 173 7.97 -17.52 -17.09
CA VAL A 173 7.94 -17.63 -18.57
C VAL A 173 7.98 -16.28 -19.29
N GLY A 174 7.99 -15.17 -18.57
CA GLY A 174 7.82 -13.82 -19.13
C GLY A 174 6.36 -13.45 -19.35
N ASP A 175 6.11 -12.32 -20.01
CA ASP A 175 4.75 -11.83 -20.26
C ASP A 175 3.93 -12.79 -21.09
N VAL A 176 2.70 -13.02 -20.61
CA VAL A 176 1.72 -13.92 -21.25
C VAL A 176 0.39 -13.21 -21.49
N ARG A 177 -0.36 -13.72 -22.45
CA ARG A 177 -1.79 -13.41 -22.66
C ARG A 177 -2.59 -14.70 -22.78
N ALA A 178 -3.88 -14.65 -22.55
CA ALA A 178 -4.76 -15.80 -22.82
C ALA A 178 -4.57 -16.29 -24.26
N ALA A 179 -4.50 -17.62 -24.43
CA ALA A 179 -4.37 -18.22 -25.74
C ALA A 179 -5.67 -18.07 -26.55
N LYS A 180 -5.57 -17.83 -27.86
CA LYS A 180 -6.69 -17.74 -28.77
C LYS A 180 -7.16 -19.15 -29.17
N ALA A 181 -8.43 -19.29 -29.57
CA ALA A 181 -9.01 -20.57 -29.95
C ALA A 181 -8.19 -21.30 -31.03
N GLY A 182 -7.67 -20.59 -32.05
CA GLY A 182 -6.83 -21.18 -33.09
C GLY A 182 -5.49 -21.71 -32.56
N GLU A 183 -4.88 -21.04 -31.58
CA GLU A 183 -3.62 -21.46 -30.93
C GLU A 183 -3.85 -22.74 -30.11
N ILE A 184 -4.97 -22.80 -29.38
CA ILE A 184 -5.38 -23.98 -28.61
C ILE A 184 -5.55 -25.20 -29.50
N VAL A 185 -6.30 -25.06 -30.60
CA VAL A 185 -6.53 -26.13 -31.58
C VAL A 185 -5.23 -26.56 -32.26
N SER A 186 -4.36 -25.60 -32.63
CA SER A 186 -3.06 -25.87 -33.25
C SER A 186 -2.13 -26.67 -32.34
N ALA A 187 -2.18 -26.43 -31.04
CA ALA A 187 -1.46 -27.20 -30.04
C ALA A 187 -2.02 -28.60 -29.76
N GLY A 188 -3.18 -28.90 -30.32
CA GLY A 188 -3.88 -30.19 -30.11
C GLY A 188 -4.71 -30.27 -28.85
N ALA A 189 -5.02 -29.12 -28.24
CA ALA A 189 -5.85 -29.03 -27.03
C ALA A 189 -7.33 -28.76 -27.40
N ALA A 190 -8.24 -29.14 -26.49
CA ALA A 190 -9.66 -28.80 -26.57
C ALA A 190 -10.04 -27.93 -25.37
N ALA A 191 -10.53 -26.71 -25.62
CA ALA A 191 -10.96 -25.81 -24.55
C ALA A 191 -12.04 -26.45 -23.68
N GLY A 192 -11.89 -26.37 -22.32
CA GLY A 192 -12.76 -27.04 -21.37
C GLY A 192 -12.47 -28.53 -21.14
N TYR A 193 -11.69 -29.17 -22.00
CA TYR A 193 -11.33 -30.60 -21.95
C TYR A 193 -9.83 -30.83 -22.20
N ALA A 194 -8.99 -29.85 -21.88
CA ALA A 194 -7.58 -29.90 -22.23
C ALA A 194 -6.74 -30.70 -21.23
N SER A 195 -5.69 -31.35 -21.75
CA SER A 195 -4.69 -32.13 -21.02
C SER A 195 -3.30 -31.83 -21.55
N ALA A 196 -2.27 -31.98 -20.69
CA ALA A 196 -0.88 -31.92 -21.09
C ALA A 196 -0.44 -33.12 -21.97
N ILE A 197 -1.23 -34.19 -22.00
CA ILE A 197 -0.92 -35.43 -22.70
C ILE A 197 -1.13 -35.25 -24.21
N GLY A 198 -0.08 -35.50 -24.99
CA GLY A 198 -0.17 -35.51 -26.46
C GLY A 198 -0.19 -34.11 -27.11
N LEU A 199 0.08 -33.04 -26.38
CA LEU A 199 0.21 -31.70 -26.93
C LEU A 199 1.40 -31.58 -27.88
N LYS A 200 1.24 -30.73 -28.91
CA LYS A 200 2.27 -30.42 -29.89
C LYS A 200 2.86 -29.03 -29.58
N ASP A 201 4.17 -28.94 -29.59
CA ASP A 201 4.93 -27.69 -29.50
C ASP A 201 4.50 -26.76 -28.35
N ALA A 202 4.07 -27.33 -27.22
CA ALA A 202 3.67 -26.60 -26.02
C ALA A 202 4.80 -26.56 -25.00
N LEU A 203 5.00 -25.40 -24.33
CA LEU A 203 5.78 -25.31 -23.11
C LEU A 203 4.85 -25.66 -21.95
N ILE A 204 5.05 -26.84 -21.35
CA ILE A 204 4.25 -27.31 -20.22
C ILE A 204 4.88 -26.80 -18.94
N VAL A 205 4.07 -26.12 -18.11
CA VAL A 205 4.41 -25.58 -16.80
C VAL A 205 3.43 -26.15 -15.80
N VAL A 206 3.92 -26.67 -14.68
CA VAL A 206 3.05 -27.26 -13.65
C VAL A 206 3.33 -26.66 -12.29
N ASP A 207 2.29 -26.55 -11.48
CA ASP A 207 2.43 -26.20 -10.07
C ASP A 207 3.18 -27.31 -9.32
N ASP A 208 3.94 -26.95 -8.31
CA ASP A 208 4.78 -27.85 -7.51
C ASP A 208 3.99 -28.89 -6.70
N LEU A 209 2.65 -28.76 -6.57
CA LEU A 209 1.77 -29.80 -6.05
C LEU A 209 1.47 -30.90 -7.08
N ILE A 210 1.55 -30.64 -8.38
CA ILE A 210 1.20 -31.61 -9.40
C ILE A 210 2.06 -32.87 -9.35
N PRO A 211 3.39 -32.79 -9.20
CA PRO A 211 4.23 -33.98 -8.98
C PRO A 211 3.92 -34.79 -7.73
N GLN A 212 3.25 -34.17 -6.75
CA GLN A 212 2.86 -34.75 -5.47
C GLN A 212 1.40 -35.22 -5.44
N SER A 213 0.67 -35.09 -6.56
CA SER A 213 -0.75 -35.39 -6.67
C SER A 213 -0.96 -36.56 -7.65
N GLU A 214 -1.32 -37.71 -7.11
CA GLU A 214 -1.53 -38.92 -7.92
C GLU A 214 -3.00 -39.08 -8.33
N ASN A 215 -3.18 -39.76 -9.46
CA ASN A 215 -4.47 -40.17 -9.98
C ASN A 215 -5.45 -39.01 -10.22
N LEU A 216 -4.93 -37.87 -10.71
CA LEU A 216 -5.77 -36.71 -11.02
C LEU A 216 -6.65 -36.97 -12.23
N VAL A 217 -7.82 -36.34 -12.26
CA VAL A 217 -8.68 -36.31 -13.48
C VAL A 217 -8.34 -35.05 -14.28
N ALA A 218 -7.93 -35.23 -15.53
CA ALA A 218 -7.62 -34.17 -16.48
C ALA A 218 -8.47 -34.29 -17.77
N GLY A 219 -8.47 -33.27 -18.61
CA GLY A 219 -9.11 -33.35 -19.92
C GLY A 219 -8.50 -34.45 -20.81
N ALA A 220 -9.21 -34.83 -21.83
CA ALA A 220 -8.75 -35.85 -22.81
C ALA A 220 -8.35 -35.21 -24.17
N ASN A 221 -8.26 -33.88 -24.27
CA ASN A 221 -8.12 -33.11 -25.51
C ASN A 221 -9.23 -33.42 -26.55
N GLU A 222 -10.36 -33.91 -26.07
CA GLU A 222 -11.54 -34.24 -26.85
C GLU A 222 -12.79 -33.79 -26.09
N SER A 223 -13.68 -33.08 -26.78
CA SER A 223 -14.90 -32.55 -26.18
C SER A 223 -15.79 -33.68 -25.63
N GLY A 224 -16.25 -33.51 -24.38
CA GLY A 224 -17.09 -34.50 -23.69
C GLY A 224 -16.33 -35.66 -23.06
N TYR A 225 -14.99 -35.63 -23.03
CA TYR A 225 -14.19 -36.69 -22.45
C TYR A 225 -13.11 -36.19 -21.47
N HIS A 226 -12.86 -36.94 -20.39
CA HIS A 226 -11.75 -36.74 -19.47
C HIS A 226 -10.92 -38.02 -19.30
N LEU A 227 -9.72 -37.87 -18.80
CA LEU A 227 -8.79 -38.93 -18.40
C LEU A 227 -8.76 -39.04 -16.92
N LYS A 228 -9.15 -40.19 -16.37
CA LYS A 228 -8.95 -40.54 -14.93
C LYS A 228 -7.57 -41.09 -14.71
N SER A 229 -7.06 -40.88 -13.51
CA SER A 229 -5.78 -41.43 -13.04
C SER A 229 -4.59 -40.95 -13.87
N THR A 230 -4.59 -39.66 -14.27
CA THR A 230 -3.40 -39.03 -14.88
C THR A 230 -2.33 -38.82 -13.81
N ASN A 231 -1.08 -39.13 -14.15
CA ASN A 231 0.06 -39.03 -13.24
C ASN A 231 1.22 -38.30 -13.92
N TYR A 232 1.76 -37.28 -13.22
CA TYR A 232 2.98 -36.60 -13.63
C TYR A 232 4.16 -37.60 -13.63
N GLY A 233 5.04 -37.47 -14.61
CA GLY A 233 6.22 -38.36 -14.75
C GLY A 233 5.94 -39.70 -15.45
N ARG A 234 4.69 -40.19 -15.43
CA ARG A 234 4.27 -41.37 -16.15
C ARG A 234 3.61 -41.02 -17.51
N ASP A 235 2.62 -40.13 -17.50
CA ASP A 235 1.77 -39.81 -18.64
C ASP A 235 2.20 -38.56 -19.39
N TYR A 236 2.84 -37.61 -18.67
CA TYR A 236 3.41 -36.41 -19.21
C TYR A 236 4.51 -35.86 -18.29
N SER A 237 5.30 -34.94 -18.84
CA SER A 237 6.32 -34.18 -18.08
C SER A 237 6.20 -32.69 -18.37
N ALA A 238 6.77 -31.88 -17.53
CA ALA A 238 6.81 -30.42 -17.69
C ALA A 238 8.24 -29.91 -17.84
N ALA A 239 8.40 -28.82 -18.59
CA ALA A 239 9.66 -28.10 -18.67
C ALA A 239 9.95 -27.28 -17.41
N ILE A 240 8.87 -26.84 -16.72
CA ILE A 240 8.97 -25.99 -15.52
C ILE A 240 8.01 -26.57 -14.47
N VAL A 241 8.52 -26.76 -13.25
CA VAL A 241 7.77 -27.06 -12.03
C VAL A 241 8.04 -25.91 -11.06
N ALA A 242 7.00 -25.17 -10.67
CA ALA A 242 7.16 -23.98 -9.83
C ALA A 242 5.92 -23.75 -8.94
N ASP A 243 6.06 -22.91 -7.91
CA ASP A 243 4.92 -22.39 -7.16
C ASP A 243 4.13 -21.41 -8.04
N LEU A 244 2.92 -21.81 -8.43
CA LEU A 244 2.04 -21.02 -9.30
C LEU A 244 0.76 -20.56 -8.60
N ILE A 245 0.51 -20.99 -7.37
CA ILE A 245 -0.77 -20.77 -6.70
C ILE A 245 -0.80 -19.46 -5.94
N GLN A 246 -1.90 -18.73 -6.10
CA GLN A 246 -2.18 -17.51 -5.34
C GLN A 246 -2.59 -17.86 -3.92
N ALA A 247 -1.99 -17.16 -2.94
CA ALA A 247 -2.40 -17.26 -1.55
C ALA A 247 -3.81 -16.67 -1.34
N THR A 248 -4.52 -17.16 -0.33
CA THR A 248 -5.84 -16.67 0.07
C THR A 248 -5.90 -16.44 1.57
N GLU A 249 -6.93 -15.72 2.02
CA GLU A 249 -7.23 -15.56 3.45
C GLU A 249 -7.31 -16.91 4.15
N GLY A 250 -6.61 -17.08 5.25
CA GLY A 250 -6.62 -18.31 6.04
C GLY A 250 -5.62 -19.39 5.60
N ASP A 251 -4.85 -19.22 4.53
CA ASP A 251 -3.76 -20.12 4.17
C ASP A 251 -2.66 -20.12 5.24
N ALA A 252 -2.00 -21.26 5.40
CA ALA A 252 -0.94 -21.40 6.40
C ALA A 252 0.36 -20.73 5.94
N CYS A 253 0.89 -19.80 6.74
CA CYS A 253 2.14 -19.09 6.45
C CYS A 253 3.30 -20.06 6.15
N ILE A 254 4.04 -19.78 5.07
CA ILE A 254 5.17 -20.61 4.63
C ILE A 254 6.25 -20.74 5.71
N HIS A 255 6.45 -19.71 6.54
CA HIS A 255 7.50 -19.69 7.56
C HIS A 255 7.08 -20.35 8.89
N CYS A 256 5.96 -19.95 9.47
CA CYS A 256 5.58 -20.34 10.81
C CYS A 256 4.30 -21.19 10.91
N GLY A 257 3.52 -21.30 9.83
CA GLY A 257 2.29 -22.08 9.79
C GLY A 257 1.06 -21.39 10.39
N HIS A 258 1.16 -20.17 10.94
CA HIS A 258 -0.02 -19.40 11.34
C HIS A 258 -0.83 -18.97 10.12
N LEU A 259 -2.11 -18.73 10.31
CA LEU A 259 -2.99 -18.29 9.22
C LEU A 259 -2.59 -16.91 8.71
N LEU A 260 -2.59 -16.76 7.40
CA LEU A 260 -2.37 -15.51 6.71
C LEU A 260 -3.67 -14.68 6.71
N SER A 261 -3.52 -13.36 6.86
CA SER A 261 -4.57 -12.39 6.60
C SER A 261 -4.31 -11.67 5.28
N VAL A 262 -5.38 -11.36 4.56
CA VAL A 262 -5.30 -10.51 3.36
C VAL A 262 -5.66 -9.07 3.75
N LEU A 263 -4.76 -8.15 3.48
CA LEU A 263 -4.90 -6.74 3.84
C LEU A 263 -4.78 -5.85 2.62
N SER A 264 -5.62 -4.81 2.55
CA SER A 264 -5.45 -3.71 1.60
C SER A 264 -4.41 -2.73 2.15
N VAL A 265 -3.49 -2.30 1.29
CA VAL A 265 -2.36 -1.44 1.67
C VAL A 265 -2.06 -0.41 0.57
N ILE A 266 -1.32 0.63 0.93
CA ILE A 266 -0.59 1.48 -0.02
C ILE A 266 0.90 1.23 0.13
N ARG A 267 1.66 1.35 -0.97
CA ARG A 267 3.12 1.21 -0.97
C ARG A 267 3.75 2.52 -0.50
N LEU A 268 4.66 2.44 0.46
CA LEU A 268 5.48 3.58 0.91
C LEU A 268 6.87 3.58 0.26
N ALA A 269 7.44 2.41 0.03
CA ALA A 269 8.74 2.27 -0.62
C ALA A 269 8.81 0.97 -1.44
N GLY A 270 9.66 0.97 -2.46
CA GLY A 270 9.98 -0.22 -3.26
C GLY A 270 11.42 -0.13 -3.76
N GLY A 271 12.29 -1.04 -3.29
CA GLY A 271 13.73 -0.93 -3.52
C GLY A 271 14.32 0.36 -2.92
N ALA A 272 14.92 1.19 -3.76
CA ALA A 272 15.48 2.49 -3.34
C ALA A 272 14.51 3.68 -3.53
N GLU A 273 13.29 3.44 -3.98
CA GLU A 273 12.32 4.49 -4.31
C GLU A 273 11.26 4.62 -3.22
N TYR A 274 11.04 5.85 -2.75
CA TYR A 274 9.96 6.21 -1.84
C TYR A 274 8.78 6.82 -2.60
N ASP A 275 7.57 6.48 -2.16
CA ASP A 275 6.32 7.12 -2.60
C ASP A 275 5.93 8.19 -1.56
N PHE A 276 6.41 9.42 -1.77
CA PHE A 276 6.21 10.52 -0.82
C PHE A 276 4.76 10.98 -0.72
N GLU A 277 3.95 10.81 -1.77
CA GLU A 277 2.52 11.14 -1.72
C GLU A 277 1.78 10.15 -0.82
N ASN A 278 2.04 8.86 -0.98
CA ASN A 278 1.52 7.84 -0.08
C ASN A 278 2.05 8.00 1.35
N MET A 279 3.31 8.44 1.53
CA MET A 279 3.85 8.74 2.86
C MET A 279 3.12 9.89 3.53
N LEU A 280 2.84 10.98 2.80
CA LEU A 280 2.08 12.11 3.33
C LEU A 280 0.66 11.69 3.75
N LEU A 281 0.02 10.83 2.96
CA LEU A 281 -1.27 10.23 3.31
C LEU A 281 -1.15 9.37 4.58
N ALA A 282 -0.20 8.45 4.64
CA ALA A 282 0.02 7.58 5.79
C ALA A 282 0.31 8.38 7.08
N LEU A 283 1.06 9.47 6.97
CA LEU A 283 1.32 10.40 8.08
C LEU A 283 0.03 11.04 8.57
N ALA A 284 -0.82 11.52 7.67
CA ALA A 284 -2.09 12.13 8.04
C ALA A 284 -3.10 11.12 8.60
N GLU A 285 -3.06 9.85 8.15
CA GLU A 285 -3.86 8.76 8.72
C GLU A 285 -3.41 8.33 10.10
N THR A 286 -2.11 8.43 10.39
CA THR A 286 -1.52 7.97 11.66
C THR A 286 -1.47 9.08 12.69
N HIS A 287 -1.07 10.27 12.27
CA HIS A 287 -0.78 11.41 13.15
C HIS A 287 -1.84 12.50 13.00
N HIS A 288 -2.96 12.35 13.70
CA HIS A 288 -4.02 13.35 13.76
C HIS A 288 -4.77 13.30 15.09
N ASP A 289 -5.49 14.36 15.38
CA ASP A 289 -6.55 14.43 16.40
C ASP A 289 -7.86 14.97 15.77
N ASP A 290 -8.85 15.27 16.58
CA ASP A 290 -10.14 15.80 16.10
C ASP A 290 -10.04 17.14 15.35
N LYS A 291 -8.93 17.88 15.53
CA LYS A 291 -8.73 19.21 14.94
C LYS A 291 -7.97 19.16 13.63
N GLY A 292 -7.13 18.14 13.39
CA GLY A 292 -6.32 18.01 12.20
C GLY A 292 -5.05 17.19 12.41
N PRO A 293 -4.11 17.21 11.45
CA PRO A 293 -2.83 16.53 11.57
C PRO A 293 -2.03 16.96 12.80
N THR A 294 -1.22 16.03 13.31
CA THR A 294 -0.24 16.25 14.39
C THR A 294 1.12 15.73 13.97
N PHE A 295 1.63 16.26 12.85
CA PHE A 295 2.84 15.74 12.24
C PHE A 295 4.04 15.75 13.21
N PRO A 296 4.85 14.68 13.24
CA PRO A 296 6.14 14.70 13.89
C PRO A 296 7.07 15.70 13.18
N HIS A 297 8.06 16.21 13.88
CA HIS A 297 9.03 17.17 13.33
C HIS A 297 9.64 16.67 12.00
N ALA A 298 10.04 15.40 11.95
CA ALA A 298 10.62 14.78 10.74
C ALA A 298 9.70 14.77 9.49
N ALA A 299 8.40 15.04 9.66
CA ALA A 299 7.42 15.01 8.57
C ALA A 299 6.78 16.38 8.29
N ALA A 300 6.97 17.34 9.18
CA ALA A 300 6.33 18.65 9.07
C ALA A 300 7.10 19.57 8.11
N PRO A 301 6.42 20.23 7.14
CA PRO A 301 7.10 21.14 6.20
C PRO A 301 7.71 22.39 6.83
N PHE A 302 7.30 22.71 8.04
CA PHE A 302 7.82 23.78 8.88
C PHE A 302 7.82 23.36 10.34
N ASP A 303 8.78 23.86 11.12
CA ASP A 303 8.90 23.59 12.55
C ASP A 303 7.87 24.37 13.37
N VAL A 304 7.59 25.58 12.94
CA VAL A 304 6.81 26.57 13.72
C VAL A 304 5.71 27.20 12.87
N TYR A 305 4.50 27.22 13.43
CA TYR A 305 3.44 28.12 13.02
C TYR A 305 3.50 29.38 13.89
N LEU A 306 4.01 30.49 13.34
CA LEU A 306 4.08 31.78 14.01
C LEU A 306 2.86 32.62 13.65
N MET A 307 2.17 33.17 14.64
CA MET A 307 1.05 34.06 14.40
C MET A 307 1.05 35.26 15.35
N HIS A 308 0.52 36.38 14.88
CA HIS A 308 0.17 37.49 15.74
C HIS A 308 -1.34 37.58 15.92
N VAL A 309 -1.77 37.97 17.11
CA VAL A 309 -3.17 38.23 17.46
C VAL A 309 -3.33 39.72 17.65
N PRO A 310 -4.03 40.44 16.75
CA PRO A 310 -4.23 41.88 16.90
C PRO A 310 -5.03 42.18 18.15
N GLY A 311 -4.62 43.22 18.89
CA GLY A 311 -5.38 43.74 20.00
C GLY A 311 -6.68 44.42 19.56
N LYS A 312 -7.54 44.74 20.54
CA LYS A 312 -8.82 45.43 20.27
C LYS A 312 -8.65 46.90 19.93
N ASP A 313 -7.48 47.49 20.24
CA ASP A 313 -7.19 48.93 20.11
C ASP A 313 -6.04 49.19 19.12
N ALA A 314 -5.63 50.48 19.01
CA ALA A 314 -4.57 50.94 18.11
C ALA A 314 -3.19 50.28 18.29
N HIS A 315 -2.98 49.49 19.34
CA HIS A 315 -1.74 48.71 19.64
C HIS A 315 -1.60 47.41 18.79
N SER A 316 -2.53 47.11 17.92
CA SER A 316 -2.44 45.92 17.03
C SER A 316 -1.21 45.96 16.11
N ALA A 317 -0.68 47.14 15.79
CA ALA A 317 0.52 47.33 14.99
C ALA A 317 1.77 46.72 15.68
N ASP A 318 1.84 46.83 17.01
CA ASP A 318 3.00 46.38 17.79
C ASP A 318 3.11 44.84 17.83
N THR A 319 2.01 44.12 17.91
CA THR A 319 2.03 42.65 17.88
C THR A 319 2.54 42.10 16.54
N ARG A 320 2.21 42.78 15.45
CA ARG A 320 2.68 42.40 14.14
C ARG A 320 4.17 42.66 13.96
N SER A 321 4.64 43.87 14.31
CA SER A 321 6.06 44.19 14.23
C SER A 321 6.90 43.24 15.08
N LYS A 322 6.45 42.91 16.30
CA LYS A 322 7.14 41.95 17.17
C LYS A 322 7.13 40.52 16.58
N ALA A 323 6.06 40.10 15.95
CA ALA A 323 6.04 38.81 15.27
C ALA A 323 7.01 38.76 14.08
N GLU A 324 7.20 39.88 13.34
CA GLU A 324 8.20 39.97 12.27
C GLU A 324 9.63 39.87 12.81
N ASP A 325 9.92 40.48 13.98
CA ASP A 325 11.21 40.33 14.67
C ASP A 325 11.47 38.88 15.08
N ILE A 326 10.46 38.21 15.67
CA ILE A 326 10.55 36.81 16.06
C ILE A 326 10.71 35.90 14.85
N TYR A 327 9.98 36.16 13.78
CA TYR A 327 10.14 35.46 12.50
C TYR A 327 11.59 35.50 12.02
N SER A 328 12.18 36.69 11.99
CA SER A 328 13.56 36.88 11.58
C SER A 328 14.55 36.18 12.54
N THR A 329 14.28 36.22 13.84
CA THR A 329 15.10 35.56 14.86
C THR A 329 15.10 34.05 14.70
N LEU A 330 13.91 33.44 14.48
CA LEU A 330 13.78 31.99 14.27
C LEU A 330 14.44 31.56 12.97
N GLN A 331 14.26 32.29 11.86
CA GLN A 331 14.92 32.00 10.58
C GLN A 331 16.45 32.06 10.70
N ASN A 332 16.99 33.10 11.35
CA ASN A 332 18.44 33.23 11.60
C ASN A 332 18.97 32.10 12.48
N ALA A 333 18.12 31.48 13.29
CA ALA A 333 18.44 30.29 14.07
C ALA A 333 18.31 28.97 13.25
N GLY A 334 17.99 29.02 11.97
CA GLY A 334 17.82 27.83 11.10
C GLY A 334 16.52 27.08 11.34
N ILE A 335 15.50 27.70 11.95
CA ILE A 335 14.18 27.12 12.23
C ILE A 335 13.27 27.45 11.05
N ALA A 336 12.59 26.44 10.49
CA ALA A 336 11.64 26.60 9.41
C ALA A 336 10.30 27.16 9.94
N VAL A 337 9.90 28.34 9.50
CA VAL A 337 8.74 29.05 10.06
C VAL A 337 7.70 29.33 8.97
N LEU A 338 6.45 28.95 9.24
CA LEU A 338 5.27 29.46 8.56
C LEU A 338 4.69 30.63 9.39
N PHE A 339 4.84 31.84 8.88
CA PHE A 339 4.33 33.05 9.55
C PHE A 339 2.95 33.42 9.01
N ASP A 340 1.91 33.32 9.84
CA ASP A 340 0.57 33.80 9.54
C ASP A 340 0.50 35.33 9.69
N ASP A 341 0.83 36.00 8.61
CA ASP A 341 0.85 37.47 8.46
C ASP A 341 -0.50 38.06 8.00
N ARG A 342 -1.56 37.24 7.92
CA ARG A 342 -2.90 37.67 7.50
C ARG A 342 -3.56 38.58 8.54
N ALA A 343 -4.50 39.40 8.07
CA ALA A 343 -5.33 40.26 8.93
C ALA A 343 -6.60 39.56 9.42
N GLU A 344 -6.49 38.24 9.69
CA GLU A 344 -7.61 37.40 10.13
C GLU A 344 -7.86 37.48 11.63
N ARG A 345 -9.08 37.13 12.07
CA ARG A 345 -9.45 37.04 13.48
C ARG A 345 -8.67 35.92 14.18
N ALA A 346 -8.37 36.12 15.45
CA ALA A 346 -7.62 35.14 16.26
C ALA A 346 -8.18 33.72 16.16
N GLY A 347 -9.51 33.53 16.26
CA GLY A 347 -10.13 32.22 16.15
C GLY A 347 -9.90 31.52 14.82
N VAL A 348 -9.82 32.26 13.71
CA VAL A 348 -9.50 31.69 12.39
C VAL A 348 -8.06 31.20 12.38
N LYS A 349 -7.11 32.04 12.84
CA LYS A 349 -5.68 31.69 12.89
C LYS A 349 -5.41 30.48 13.79
N PHE A 350 -6.08 30.40 14.97
CA PHE A 350 -5.94 29.26 15.86
C PHE A 350 -6.45 27.95 15.22
N ASN A 351 -7.62 28.02 14.56
CA ASN A 351 -8.17 26.85 13.86
C ASN A 351 -7.28 26.41 12.69
N ASP A 352 -6.73 27.36 11.94
CA ASP A 352 -5.82 27.05 10.84
C ASP A 352 -4.51 26.46 11.34
N ALA A 353 -3.96 26.98 12.44
CA ALA A 353 -2.76 26.43 13.07
C ALA A 353 -2.95 24.98 13.53
N ASP A 354 -4.09 24.69 14.18
CA ASP A 354 -4.42 23.34 14.63
C ASP A 354 -4.68 22.40 13.41
N LEU A 355 -5.31 22.91 12.35
CA LEU A 355 -5.65 22.15 11.16
C LEU A 355 -4.42 21.87 10.27
N ILE A 356 -3.50 22.84 10.11
CA ILE A 356 -2.24 22.64 9.36
C ILE A 356 -1.32 21.66 10.09
N GLY A 357 -1.35 21.64 11.43
CA GLY A 357 -0.75 20.56 12.23
C GLY A 357 0.76 20.64 12.39
N LEU A 358 1.37 21.83 12.29
CA LEU A 358 2.81 22.01 12.53
C LEU A 358 3.18 21.74 13.98
N PRO A 359 4.40 21.25 14.27
CA PRO A 359 4.80 20.77 15.60
C PRO A 359 4.65 21.80 16.71
N ILE A 360 5.00 23.05 16.43
CA ILE A 360 5.03 24.12 17.43
C ILE A 360 4.23 25.33 16.93
N ARG A 361 3.39 25.90 17.80
CA ARG A 361 2.75 27.19 17.57
C ARG A 361 3.35 28.25 18.47
N VAL A 362 3.76 29.38 17.91
CA VAL A 362 4.19 30.58 18.61
C VAL A 362 3.19 31.69 18.36
N THR A 363 2.61 32.24 19.45
CA THR A 363 1.59 33.28 19.40
C THR A 363 2.09 34.56 20.03
N VAL A 364 2.07 35.65 19.27
CA VAL A 364 2.36 37.00 19.73
C VAL A 364 1.03 37.71 20.00
N GLY A 365 0.63 37.76 21.27
CA GLY A 365 -0.59 38.44 21.72
C GLY A 365 -0.28 39.71 22.51
N GLU A 366 -1.28 40.62 22.62
CA GLU A 366 -1.13 41.91 23.29
C GLU A 366 -0.69 41.78 24.76
N LYS A 367 -1.24 40.80 25.50
CA LYS A 367 -0.88 40.57 26.91
C LYS A 367 0.58 40.14 27.02
N GLY A 368 1.00 39.13 26.25
CA GLY A 368 2.39 38.67 26.26
C GLY A 368 3.37 39.76 25.85
N LEU A 369 3.00 40.58 24.84
CA LEU A 369 3.83 41.69 24.38
C LEU A 369 4.18 42.69 25.52
N LYS A 370 3.19 43.02 26.34
CA LYS A 370 3.39 43.93 27.50
C LYS A 370 4.31 43.33 28.57
N GLU A 371 4.36 42.01 28.67
CA GLU A 371 5.17 41.26 29.63
C GLU A 371 6.52 40.79 29.04
N GLY A 372 6.82 41.10 27.78
CA GLY A 372 8.04 40.65 27.10
C GLY A 372 8.03 39.16 26.75
N MET A 373 6.84 38.56 26.64
CA MET A 373 6.63 37.12 26.47
C MET A 373 5.86 36.79 25.19
N VAL A 374 6.06 35.57 24.69
CA VAL A 374 5.18 34.91 23.72
C VAL A 374 4.56 33.65 24.31
N GLU A 375 3.47 33.22 23.73
CA GLU A 375 2.87 31.91 24.03
C GLU A 375 3.43 30.88 23.07
N LEU A 376 4.03 29.81 23.62
CA LEU A 376 4.51 28.65 22.88
C LEU A 376 3.61 27.44 23.22
N LYS A 377 3.16 26.73 22.21
CA LYS A 377 2.39 25.50 22.37
C LYS A 377 2.89 24.43 21.41
N SER A 378 3.24 23.25 21.95
CA SER A 378 3.42 22.06 21.12
C SER A 378 2.06 21.59 20.60
N ARG A 379 2.01 21.11 19.36
CA ARG A 379 0.76 20.61 18.74
C ARG A 379 0.19 19.38 19.47
N LYS A 380 1.06 18.61 20.12
CA LYS A 380 0.68 17.41 20.90
C LYS A 380 0.26 17.72 22.33
N ASP A 381 0.69 18.86 22.89
CA ASP A 381 0.40 19.24 24.27
C ASP A 381 -0.86 20.11 24.34
N ASN A 382 -1.57 20.01 25.47
CA ASN A 382 -2.74 20.85 25.73
C ASN A 382 -2.38 22.14 26.49
N GLU A 383 -1.14 22.28 26.96
CA GLU A 383 -0.72 23.40 27.76
C GLU A 383 0.05 24.44 26.94
N ASN A 384 -0.29 25.72 27.17
CA ASN A 384 0.46 26.86 26.66
C ASN A 384 1.53 27.24 27.66
N ARG A 385 2.73 27.56 27.16
CA ARG A 385 3.85 28.09 27.97
C ARG A 385 4.15 29.51 27.58
N LEU A 386 4.44 30.37 28.57
CA LEU A 386 4.94 31.71 28.31
C LEU A 386 6.47 31.69 28.26
N VAL A 387 7.03 32.22 27.18
CA VAL A 387 8.46 32.21 26.88
C VAL A 387 8.92 33.65 26.62
N GLU A 388 10.02 34.07 27.25
CA GLU A 388 10.64 35.37 27.02
C GLU A 388 11.12 35.49 25.54
N PHE A 389 10.97 36.66 24.92
CA PHE A 389 11.32 36.87 23.51
C PHE A 389 12.73 36.41 23.16
N HIS A 390 13.71 36.64 24.02
CA HIS A 390 15.11 36.29 23.77
C HIS A 390 15.41 34.78 23.89
N LYS A 391 14.50 34.00 24.51
CA LYS A 391 14.63 32.54 24.66
C LYS A 391 13.84 31.73 23.64
N VAL A 392 13.03 32.38 22.78
CA VAL A 392 12.11 31.69 21.87
C VAL A 392 12.80 30.66 20.97
N SER A 393 13.95 31.01 20.39
CA SER A 393 14.69 30.11 19.51
C SER A 393 15.31 28.91 20.25
N GLU A 394 15.75 29.10 21.49
CA GLU A 394 16.27 28.02 22.34
C GLU A 394 15.16 27.07 22.76
N GLU A 395 14.03 27.60 23.23
CA GLU A 395 12.86 26.81 23.64
C GLU A 395 12.27 26.03 22.45
N VAL A 396 12.14 26.63 21.26
CA VAL A 396 11.69 25.92 20.05
C VAL A 396 12.63 24.75 19.74
N ARG A 397 13.95 24.96 19.72
CA ARG A 397 14.92 23.88 19.46
C ARG A 397 14.85 22.75 20.50
N SER A 398 14.53 23.06 21.74
CA SER A 398 14.41 22.03 22.78
C SER A 398 13.22 21.11 22.57
N HIS A 399 12.15 21.60 21.93
CA HIS A 399 10.93 20.84 21.62
C HIS A 399 11.01 20.08 20.28
N LEU A 400 11.98 20.40 19.42
CA LEU A 400 12.19 19.72 18.13
C LEU A 400 13.14 18.51 18.26
N LYS A 401 13.81 18.35 19.40
CA LYS A 401 14.67 17.19 19.70
C LYS A 401 13.84 16.03 20.21
#